data_2f55fb9b1e396a8d81788cee27438288
#
_entry.id   2f55fb9b1e396a8d81788cee27438288
#
_cell.length_a   1.000
_cell.length_b   1.000
_cell.length_c   1.000
_cell.angle_alpha   90.00
_cell.angle_beta   90.00
_cell.angle_gamma   90.00
#
_symmetry.space_group_name_H-M   'P 1'
#
loop_
_entity.id
_entity.type
_entity.pdbx_description
1 polymer ?
#
loop_
_entity_poly.entity_id
_entity_poly.type
_entity_poly.pdbx_seq_one_letter_code
_entity_poly.pdbx_strand_id
1 'polypeptide(L)'
;MQIRVAALALPLLITASAIAQKAPIQITADLSDAPRKVYHAEIDIPVKAGVVSLTTPKWIPGNHRPTGPVSDITGVVFTANGKPLPWRRDDEDLYQYHVTIPAGVTTLHAHLDCIVTARVSQKMAVLEWEKLLLYPANVPVKEIAVQPSVTVPKGWGIGTALTPTDGYDPQHPVGGTTHYAATNVEQLEDTPVIAGEYFHEFPLAPEVSPKHYIDVVSDSPEDSKLRPALLAELNNLVREAGAAYNSRHYNVYHFLLTLSDVAGGEGLEHGQSSDNGVGEKGFSDDAHQLAEADLLAHEFTHSWNGKYRRPFNLYQDDFAKMQQGSLLWVYEGMTQYMGNVLAARSGLKSQAQYRDLLAMSAANLDYKPGREWRSTEDTAIAASILRANNAVWSNWRRGQDYYQEGELFWLDADTLIRKQTNNQKSLTDFLHIFLAKGGNTGPLIVTYNREELIADLNQVMKYDWATFIHERVDNVNPHADLAGIEQGGYRLVYTDKPNASERTMASAGGRRGGALNVWYSLGLRVSSEGVISDVRWGGPADKANLAPGAKILAVNGNIFSADALKTAIREAKGETEPIHLILQSDTFVSTADVDYHDGERYPVLERVEGTPAYLDEITKPLTTPEKAPAEKKAE
;
A
#
# COMPACT_ATOMS: atom_id res chain seq x y z
N MET A 1 -26.41 33.03 -66.58
CA MET A 1 -25.03 32.54 -66.50
C MET A 1 -24.96 31.70 -65.18
N GLN A 2 -25.21 30.38 -65.29
CA GLN A 2 -25.19 29.48 -64.15
C GLN A 2 -23.81 28.84 -64.03
N ILE A 3 -23.13 29.10 -62.95
CA ILE A 3 -21.85 28.43 -62.59
C ILE A 3 -22.16 27.11 -61.85
N ARG A 4 -21.85 26.00 -62.51
CA ARG A 4 -21.88 24.68 -61.89
C ARG A 4 -20.54 24.47 -61.15
N VAL A 5 -20.60 24.33 -59.82
CA VAL A 5 -19.47 23.91 -59.01
C VAL A 5 -19.49 22.38 -59.00
N ALA A 6 -18.48 21.75 -59.57
CA ALA A 6 -18.24 20.31 -59.49
C ALA A 6 -17.50 20.02 -58.19
N ALA A 7 -18.13 19.29 -57.26
CA ALA A 7 -17.48 18.78 -56.07
C ALA A 7 -16.69 17.50 -56.45
N LEU A 8 -15.35 17.58 -56.35
CA LEU A 8 -14.48 16.42 -56.40
C LEU A 8 -14.52 15.74 -55.03
N ALA A 9 -15.15 14.57 -54.94
CA ALA A 9 -15.04 13.68 -53.81
C ALA A 9 -13.73 12.87 -53.94
N LEU A 10 -12.77 13.15 -53.07
CA LEU A 10 -11.56 12.34 -52.90
C LEU A 10 -11.95 11.13 -52.02
N PRO A 11 -11.73 9.85 -52.44
CA PRO A 11 -11.92 8.73 -51.58
C PRO A 11 -10.78 8.68 -50.55
N LEU A 12 -11.10 8.84 -49.26
CA LEU A 12 -10.21 8.50 -48.17
C LEU A 12 -10.02 6.97 -48.17
N LEU A 13 -8.88 6.51 -48.69
CA LEU A 13 -8.41 5.16 -48.51
C LEU A 13 -7.98 5.03 -47.01
N ILE A 14 -8.89 4.55 -46.18
CA ILE A 14 -8.53 4.01 -44.85
C ILE A 14 -7.78 2.72 -45.12
N THR A 15 -6.47 2.78 -45.14
CA THR A 15 -5.63 1.59 -45.05
C THR A 15 -5.73 1.10 -43.62
N ALA A 16 -6.60 0.12 -43.36
CA ALA A 16 -6.51 -0.73 -42.18
C ALA A 16 -5.14 -1.42 -42.23
N SER A 17 -4.15 -0.88 -41.53
CA SER A 17 -2.91 -1.56 -41.25
C SER A 17 -3.29 -2.77 -40.40
N ALA A 18 -3.31 -3.96 -41.01
CA ALA A 18 -3.27 -5.21 -40.27
C ALA A 18 -2.04 -5.11 -39.37
N ILE A 19 -2.25 -5.01 -38.05
CA ILE A 19 -1.18 -5.09 -37.04
C ILE A 19 -0.69 -6.53 -37.15
N ALA A 20 0.39 -6.75 -37.89
CA ALA A 20 1.13 -7.98 -37.79
C ALA A 20 1.53 -8.10 -36.32
N GLN A 21 1.21 -9.24 -35.69
CA GLN A 21 1.56 -9.55 -34.31
C GLN A 21 3.08 -9.34 -34.20
N LYS A 22 3.50 -8.26 -33.56
CA LYS A 22 4.92 -7.96 -33.35
C LYS A 22 5.47 -9.04 -32.46
N ALA A 23 6.67 -9.56 -32.77
CA ALA A 23 7.38 -10.48 -31.88
C ALA A 23 7.48 -9.82 -30.49
N PRO A 24 7.30 -10.58 -29.37
CA PRO A 24 7.41 -10.02 -28.04
C PRO A 24 8.83 -9.52 -27.76
N ILE A 25 8.96 -8.50 -26.93
CA ILE A 25 10.22 -8.15 -26.30
C ILE A 25 10.64 -9.35 -25.44
N GLN A 26 11.88 -9.83 -25.60
CA GLN A 26 12.44 -10.82 -24.70
C GLN A 26 13.20 -10.09 -23.61
N ILE A 27 12.91 -10.37 -22.34
CA ILE A 27 13.62 -9.77 -21.21
C ILE A 27 14.10 -10.87 -20.26
N THR A 28 15.38 -10.87 -19.94
CA THR A 28 15.96 -11.69 -18.88
C THR A 28 16.42 -10.78 -17.76
N ALA A 29 15.76 -10.89 -16.60
CA ALA A 29 16.19 -10.27 -15.36
C ALA A 29 17.15 -11.21 -14.63
N ASP A 30 18.38 -10.81 -14.41
CA ASP A 30 19.38 -11.58 -13.69
C ASP A 30 19.63 -10.99 -12.30
N LEU A 31 19.22 -11.72 -11.29
CA LEU A 31 19.36 -11.41 -9.87
C LEU A 31 20.55 -12.13 -9.22
N SER A 32 21.46 -12.74 -10.00
CA SER A 32 22.61 -13.47 -9.46
C SER A 32 23.51 -12.58 -8.59
N ASP A 33 23.62 -11.29 -8.92
CA ASP A 33 24.36 -10.28 -8.18
C ASP A 33 23.51 -9.49 -7.16
N ALA A 34 22.27 -9.95 -6.86
CA ALA A 34 21.42 -9.35 -5.84
C ALA A 34 22.11 -9.19 -4.47
N PRO A 35 22.90 -10.16 -3.96
CA PRO A 35 23.67 -9.97 -2.73
C PRO A 35 24.66 -8.79 -2.79
N ARG A 36 25.05 -8.34 -3.97
CA ARG A 36 25.89 -7.15 -4.22
C ARG A 36 25.07 -5.90 -4.50
N LYS A 37 23.71 -6.00 -4.45
CA LYS A 37 22.78 -4.92 -4.71
C LYS A 37 22.81 -4.41 -6.16
N VAL A 38 22.97 -5.32 -7.11
CA VAL A 38 22.91 -5.05 -8.55
C VAL A 38 22.01 -6.08 -9.21
N TYR A 39 21.05 -5.62 -10.00
CA TYR A 39 20.27 -6.42 -10.91
C TYR A 39 20.69 -6.11 -12.35
N HIS A 40 20.67 -7.10 -13.23
CA HIS A 40 21.02 -6.96 -14.64
C HIS A 40 19.83 -7.30 -15.52
N ALA A 41 19.72 -6.64 -16.66
CA ALA A 41 18.75 -7.00 -17.70
C ALA A 41 19.41 -7.13 -19.07
N GLU A 42 19.03 -8.22 -19.75
CA GLU A 42 19.28 -8.43 -21.17
C GLU A 42 17.94 -8.38 -21.90
N ILE A 43 17.80 -7.47 -22.87
CA ILE A 43 16.52 -7.17 -23.49
C ILE A 43 16.67 -7.16 -25.00
N ASP A 44 15.94 -8.05 -25.71
CA ASP A 44 15.83 -8.05 -27.15
C ASP A 44 14.53 -7.39 -27.60
N ILE A 45 14.66 -6.23 -28.24
CA ILE A 45 13.55 -5.39 -28.66
C ILE A 45 13.37 -5.46 -30.18
N PRO A 46 12.22 -5.90 -30.69
CA PRO A 46 11.91 -5.84 -32.11
C PRO A 46 11.85 -4.39 -32.62
N VAL A 47 12.65 -4.04 -33.62
CA VAL A 47 12.80 -2.69 -34.12
C VAL A 47 12.74 -2.62 -35.64
N LYS A 48 12.59 -1.40 -36.16
CA LYS A 48 12.77 -1.04 -37.58
C LYS A 48 13.88 0.00 -37.70
N ALA A 49 14.49 0.07 -38.88
CA ALA A 49 15.49 1.10 -39.19
C ALA A 49 14.92 2.51 -38.98
N GLY A 50 15.75 3.42 -38.44
CA GLY A 50 15.38 4.80 -38.10
C GLY A 50 15.62 5.11 -36.64
N VAL A 51 15.18 6.28 -36.18
CA VAL A 51 15.26 6.69 -34.77
C VAL A 51 14.17 5.95 -33.98
N VAL A 52 14.55 5.28 -32.91
CA VAL A 52 13.67 4.63 -31.95
C VAL A 52 13.80 5.33 -30.61
N SER A 53 12.66 5.69 -29.99
CA SER A 53 12.59 6.18 -28.63
C SER A 53 12.13 5.05 -27.72
N LEU A 54 12.92 4.77 -26.69
CA LEU A 54 12.63 3.79 -25.65
C LEU A 54 12.44 4.51 -24.31
N THR A 55 11.63 3.97 -23.42
CA THR A 55 11.38 4.56 -22.10
C THR A 55 11.43 3.50 -21.00
N THR A 56 11.78 3.94 -19.81
CA THR A 56 11.58 3.19 -18.57
C THR A 56 10.32 3.70 -17.86
N PRO A 57 9.66 2.90 -17.00
CA PRO A 57 8.48 3.36 -16.25
C PRO A 57 8.80 4.55 -15.36
N LYS A 58 7.88 5.53 -15.31
CA LYS A 58 7.97 6.74 -14.48
C LYS A 58 6.94 6.76 -13.37
N TRP A 59 5.68 6.49 -13.70
CA TRP A 59 4.56 6.45 -12.76
C TRP A 59 4.18 4.99 -12.49
N ILE A 60 4.56 4.50 -11.32
CA ILE A 60 4.30 3.11 -10.94
C ILE A 60 2.90 3.02 -10.32
N PRO A 61 2.01 2.14 -10.86
CA PRO A 61 0.69 1.92 -10.27
C PRO A 61 0.78 1.44 -8.82
N GLY A 62 0.05 2.10 -7.91
CA GLY A 62 0.11 1.85 -6.47
C GLY A 62 1.01 2.83 -5.70
N ASN A 63 2.08 3.34 -6.31
CA ASN A 63 2.97 4.30 -5.64
C ASN A 63 2.41 5.73 -5.54
N HIS A 64 1.38 6.06 -6.32
CA HIS A 64 0.72 7.38 -6.38
C HIS A 64 1.65 8.57 -6.63
N ARG A 65 2.84 8.32 -7.18
CA ARG A 65 3.87 9.32 -7.49
C ARG A 65 4.86 8.78 -8.53
N PRO A 66 5.66 9.65 -9.19
CA PRO A 66 6.67 9.21 -10.15
C PRO A 66 7.89 8.62 -9.41
N THR A 67 7.88 7.33 -9.17
CA THR A 67 8.92 6.60 -8.44
C THR A 67 9.84 5.76 -9.33
N GLY A 68 9.63 5.78 -10.64
CA GLY A 68 10.49 5.04 -11.58
C GLY A 68 11.97 5.31 -11.29
N PRO A 69 12.83 4.27 -11.18
CA PRO A 69 14.18 4.36 -10.60
C PRO A 69 15.23 4.82 -11.62
N VAL A 70 14.94 5.84 -12.40
CA VAL A 70 15.82 6.29 -13.51
C VAL A 70 17.23 6.69 -13.07
N SER A 71 17.40 7.13 -11.81
CA SER A 71 18.71 7.47 -11.22
C SER A 71 19.57 6.23 -10.90
N ASP A 72 18.92 5.08 -10.71
CA ASP A 72 19.57 3.84 -10.28
C ASP A 72 19.91 2.94 -11.48
N ILE A 73 19.40 3.28 -12.68
CA ILE A 73 19.71 2.59 -13.92
C ILE A 73 21.07 3.02 -14.42
N THR A 74 21.97 2.04 -14.59
CA THR A 74 23.37 2.21 -14.99
C THR A 74 23.74 1.20 -16.09
N GLY A 75 24.97 1.23 -16.59
CA GLY A 75 25.48 0.23 -17.53
C GLY A 75 24.76 0.17 -18.87
N VAL A 76 23.97 1.17 -19.25
CA VAL A 76 23.11 1.12 -20.45
C VAL A 76 23.94 1.03 -21.71
N VAL A 77 23.82 -0.08 -22.44
CA VAL A 77 24.47 -0.34 -23.72
C VAL A 77 23.44 -0.87 -24.72
N PHE A 78 23.41 -0.27 -25.89
CA PHE A 78 22.62 -0.77 -27.03
C PHE A 78 23.53 -1.38 -28.07
N THR A 79 23.18 -2.55 -28.58
CA THR A 79 23.92 -3.22 -29.66
C THR A 79 22.99 -3.69 -30.77
N ALA A 80 23.50 -3.74 -32.00
CA ALA A 80 22.84 -4.38 -33.10
C ALA A 80 23.87 -5.17 -33.93
N ASN A 81 23.57 -6.43 -34.28
CA ASN A 81 24.48 -7.32 -34.95
C ASN A 81 25.87 -7.37 -34.28
N GLY A 82 25.90 -7.38 -32.94
CA GLY A 82 27.12 -7.43 -32.13
C GLY A 82 27.94 -6.13 -32.10
N LYS A 83 27.42 -5.00 -32.60
CA LYS A 83 28.11 -3.71 -32.62
C LYS A 83 27.39 -2.71 -31.73
N PRO A 84 28.11 -1.95 -30.85
CA PRO A 84 27.51 -0.90 -30.05
C PRO A 84 26.89 0.18 -30.92
N LEU A 85 25.73 0.68 -30.49
CA LEU A 85 25.06 1.82 -31.09
C LEU A 85 25.12 3.01 -30.12
N PRO A 86 25.43 4.22 -30.60
CA PRO A 86 25.33 5.43 -29.78
C PRO A 86 23.87 5.73 -29.45
N TRP A 87 23.66 6.24 -28.24
CA TRP A 87 22.35 6.66 -27.77
C TRP A 87 22.45 8.03 -27.09
N ARG A 88 21.30 8.70 -26.96
CA ARG A 88 21.13 9.96 -26.27
C ARG A 88 19.93 9.89 -25.35
N ARG A 89 20.06 10.44 -24.14
CA ARG A 89 18.91 10.67 -23.25
C ARG A 89 18.09 11.85 -23.80
N ASP A 90 16.77 11.83 -23.63
CA ASP A 90 15.91 12.95 -23.94
C ASP A 90 16.15 14.09 -22.94
N ASP A 91 16.13 15.34 -23.43
CA ASP A 91 16.44 16.51 -22.60
C ASP A 91 15.24 17.00 -21.77
N GLU A 92 14.02 16.63 -22.15
CA GLU A 92 12.77 17.00 -21.48
C GLU A 92 12.19 15.85 -20.65
N ASP A 93 12.26 14.62 -21.15
CA ASP A 93 11.84 13.41 -20.43
C ASP A 93 13.03 12.50 -20.14
N LEU A 94 13.62 12.66 -18.96
CA LEU A 94 14.83 11.93 -18.54
C LEU A 94 14.68 10.40 -18.49
N TYR A 95 13.46 9.89 -18.61
CA TYR A 95 13.16 8.47 -18.68
C TYR A 95 13.33 7.88 -20.08
N GLN A 96 13.52 8.71 -21.12
CA GLN A 96 13.60 8.28 -22.52
C GLN A 96 15.04 8.22 -23.04
N TYR A 97 15.25 7.24 -23.94
CA TYR A 97 16.50 6.99 -24.66
C TYR A 97 16.24 6.96 -26.17
N HIS A 98 17.06 7.66 -26.96
CA HIS A 98 16.99 7.68 -28.41
C HIS A 98 18.16 6.92 -29.02
N VAL A 99 17.85 5.96 -29.91
CA VAL A 99 18.83 5.14 -30.62
C VAL A 99 18.52 5.16 -32.11
N THR A 100 19.54 5.35 -32.96
CA THR A 100 19.38 5.26 -34.42
C THR A 100 19.68 3.84 -34.87
N ILE A 101 18.66 3.14 -35.38
CA ILE A 101 18.72 1.78 -35.84
C ILE A 101 19.20 1.74 -37.30
N PRO A 102 20.29 1.04 -37.63
CA PRO A 102 20.77 0.90 -39.00
C PRO A 102 19.79 0.13 -39.91
N ALA A 103 19.90 0.35 -41.22
CA ALA A 103 19.12 -0.40 -42.20
C ALA A 103 19.41 -1.92 -42.11
N GLY A 104 18.36 -2.73 -42.20
CA GLY A 104 18.43 -4.18 -42.13
C GLY A 104 18.51 -4.78 -40.72
N VAL A 105 18.55 -3.96 -39.68
CA VAL A 105 18.45 -4.41 -38.27
C VAL A 105 16.98 -4.60 -37.91
N THR A 106 16.64 -5.75 -37.36
CA THR A 106 15.27 -6.10 -36.91
C THR A 106 15.15 -6.30 -35.41
N THR A 107 16.29 -6.43 -34.69
CA THR A 107 16.35 -6.59 -33.25
C THR A 107 17.43 -5.66 -32.68
N LEU A 108 17.06 -4.88 -31.69
CA LEU A 108 17.94 -4.09 -30.85
C LEU A 108 18.16 -4.87 -29.55
N HIS A 109 19.41 -5.15 -29.22
CA HIS A 109 19.77 -5.70 -27.94
C HIS A 109 20.15 -4.58 -26.98
N ALA A 110 19.54 -4.55 -25.79
CA ALA A 110 19.85 -3.62 -24.74
C ALA A 110 20.31 -4.38 -23.49
N HIS A 111 21.41 -3.93 -22.93
CA HIS A 111 21.86 -4.29 -21.58
C HIS A 111 21.68 -3.11 -20.67
N LEU A 112 21.24 -3.34 -19.43
CA LEU A 112 21.21 -2.35 -18.36
C LEU A 112 21.40 -3.02 -17.00
N ASP A 113 21.96 -2.25 -16.07
CA ASP A 113 22.09 -2.60 -14.67
C ASP A 113 21.19 -1.65 -13.83
N CYS A 114 20.66 -2.17 -12.73
CA CYS A 114 19.98 -1.35 -11.71
C CYS A 114 20.68 -1.51 -10.36
N ILE A 115 21.06 -0.39 -9.75
CA ILE A 115 21.57 -0.36 -8.38
C ILE A 115 20.40 -0.42 -7.40
N VAL A 116 20.34 -1.45 -6.57
CA VAL A 116 19.23 -1.70 -5.67
C VAL A 116 19.62 -1.40 -4.22
N THR A 117 19.04 -0.37 -3.62
CA THR A 117 19.38 0.07 -2.27
C THR A 117 18.40 -0.44 -1.20
N ALA A 118 17.21 -0.87 -1.60
CA ALA A 118 16.15 -1.38 -0.75
C ALA A 118 15.60 -2.70 -1.31
N ARG A 119 14.82 -3.43 -0.53
CA ARG A 119 14.14 -4.67 -0.94
C ARG A 119 15.10 -5.79 -1.35
N VAL A 120 16.33 -5.78 -0.81
CA VAL A 120 17.37 -6.76 -1.09
C VAL A 120 18.25 -6.99 0.13
N SER A 121 18.63 -8.25 0.37
CA SER A 121 19.60 -8.64 1.40
C SER A 121 20.65 -9.61 0.81
N GLN A 122 21.49 -10.21 1.64
CA GLN A 122 22.41 -11.26 1.24
C GLN A 122 21.69 -12.58 0.87
N LYS A 123 20.41 -12.73 1.27
CA LYS A 123 19.67 -13.99 1.21
C LYS A 123 18.40 -13.90 0.37
N MET A 124 17.99 -12.69 -0.02
CA MET A 124 16.76 -12.49 -0.77
C MET A 124 16.82 -11.26 -1.67
N ALA A 125 15.91 -11.21 -2.64
CA ALA A 125 15.69 -10.11 -3.56
C ALA A 125 14.21 -9.98 -3.89
N VAL A 126 13.75 -8.74 -4.07
CA VAL A 126 12.45 -8.41 -4.65
C VAL A 126 12.69 -7.70 -5.98
N LEU A 127 12.17 -8.27 -7.06
CA LEU A 127 12.18 -7.67 -8.38
C LEU A 127 10.81 -7.04 -8.65
N GLU A 128 10.76 -5.74 -8.59
CA GLU A 128 9.73 -4.91 -9.19
C GLU A 128 10.23 -4.55 -10.59
N TRP A 129 9.43 -4.85 -11.62
CA TRP A 129 9.91 -4.83 -13.01
C TRP A 129 10.29 -3.46 -13.53
N GLU A 130 9.76 -2.37 -12.97
CA GLU A 130 10.15 -1.01 -13.33
C GLU A 130 11.66 -0.74 -13.19
N LYS A 131 12.37 -1.55 -12.39
CA LYS A 131 13.82 -1.48 -12.22
C LYS A 131 14.59 -1.91 -13.46
N LEU A 132 13.99 -2.77 -14.28
CA LEU A 132 14.67 -3.39 -15.43
C LEU A 132 13.90 -3.24 -16.74
N LEU A 133 12.66 -2.74 -16.74
CA LEU A 133 11.85 -2.55 -17.94
C LEU A 133 12.38 -1.42 -18.82
N LEU A 134 12.52 -1.73 -20.12
CA LEU A 134 12.78 -0.78 -21.19
C LEU A 134 11.91 -1.16 -22.40
N TYR A 135 11.08 -0.24 -22.88
CA TYR A 135 10.09 -0.52 -23.92
C TYR A 135 9.89 0.70 -24.85
N PRO A 136 9.28 0.52 -26.05
CA PRO A 136 9.01 1.62 -26.98
C PRO A 136 8.14 2.73 -26.37
N ALA A 137 8.62 3.96 -26.40
CA ALA A 137 7.89 5.14 -25.90
C ALA A 137 6.64 5.43 -26.75
N ASN A 138 5.63 6.04 -26.13
CA ASN A 138 4.37 6.46 -26.77
C ASN A 138 3.55 5.30 -27.40
N VAL A 139 3.70 4.11 -26.87
CA VAL A 139 2.88 2.94 -27.22
C VAL A 139 2.12 2.51 -25.96
N PRO A 140 0.79 2.26 -26.02
CA PRO A 140 0.05 1.77 -24.86
C PRO A 140 0.67 0.48 -24.33
N VAL A 141 0.99 0.45 -23.01
CA VAL A 141 1.76 -0.65 -22.39
C VAL A 141 1.08 -2.01 -22.52
N LYS A 142 -0.26 -2.05 -22.58
CA LYS A 142 -1.05 -3.27 -22.84
C LYS A 142 -0.89 -3.83 -24.26
N GLU A 143 -0.41 -3.03 -25.22
CA GLU A 143 -0.20 -3.44 -26.62
C GLU A 143 1.23 -3.92 -26.87
N ILE A 144 2.13 -3.80 -25.88
CA ILE A 144 3.53 -4.22 -25.98
C ILE A 144 3.67 -5.62 -25.40
N ALA A 145 3.78 -6.62 -26.28
CA ALA A 145 4.01 -8.01 -25.86
C ALA A 145 5.42 -8.16 -25.30
N VAL A 146 5.56 -8.91 -24.21
CA VAL A 146 6.83 -9.19 -23.54
C VAL A 146 6.85 -10.65 -23.06
N GLN A 147 8.02 -11.28 -23.13
CA GLN A 147 8.26 -12.63 -22.61
C GLN A 147 9.41 -12.59 -21.61
N PRO A 148 9.12 -12.74 -20.31
CA PRO A 148 10.11 -12.61 -19.27
C PRO A 148 10.82 -13.93 -18.96
N SER A 149 12.06 -13.81 -18.47
CA SER A 149 12.82 -14.84 -17.78
C SER A 149 13.47 -14.23 -16.55
N VAL A 150 13.64 -15.02 -15.49
CA VAL A 150 14.30 -14.59 -14.25
C VAL A 150 15.41 -15.58 -13.92
N THR A 151 16.61 -15.05 -13.67
CA THR A 151 17.76 -15.83 -13.21
C THR A 151 18.03 -15.47 -11.75
N VAL A 152 18.19 -16.50 -10.90
CA VAL A 152 18.48 -16.32 -9.47
C VAL A 152 19.71 -17.15 -9.06
N PRO A 153 20.39 -16.82 -7.94
CA PRO A 153 21.47 -17.62 -7.39
C PRO A 153 21.07 -19.09 -7.20
N LYS A 154 22.07 -19.96 -7.26
CA LYS A 154 21.87 -21.40 -7.05
C LYS A 154 21.22 -21.68 -5.68
N GLY A 155 20.16 -22.47 -5.69
CA GLY A 155 19.42 -22.88 -4.50
C GLY A 155 18.37 -21.88 -4.03
N TRP A 156 18.26 -20.70 -4.68
CA TRP A 156 17.18 -19.77 -4.38
C TRP A 156 15.86 -20.22 -5.02
N GLY A 157 14.77 -20.06 -4.26
CA GLY A 157 13.42 -20.22 -4.78
C GLY A 157 12.85 -18.90 -5.28
N ILE A 158 11.79 -19.00 -6.09
CA ILE A 158 11.09 -17.88 -6.72
C ILE A 158 9.59 -17.97 -6.40
N GLY A 159 9.01 -16.87 -5.89
CA GLY A 159 7.57 -16.65 -5.75
C GLY A 159 7.10 -15.55 -6.69
N THR A 160 6.05 -15.82 -7.48
CA THR A 160 5.47 -14.86 -8.43
C THR A 160 4.16 -15.41 -9.01
N ALA A 161 3.28 -14.53 -9.47
CA ALA A 161 2.09 -14.91 -10.23
C ALA A 161 2.35 -15.11 -11.75
N LEU A 162 3.59 -14.97 -12.24
CA LEU A 162 3.95 -15.33 -13.61
C LEU A 162 3.82 -16.85 -13.80
N THR A 163 3.35 -17.28 -14.98
CA THR A 163 3.17 -18.70 -15.30
C THR A 163 4.47 -19.27 -15.87
N PRO A 164 5.17 -20.18 -15.17
CA PRO A 164 6.40 -20.79 -15.68
C PRO A 164 6.11 -21.73 -16.86
N THR A 165 7.07 -21.83 -17.80
CA THR A 165 6.96 -22.66 -19.01
C THR A 165 7.95 -23.81 -19.06
N ASP A 166 8.90 -23.86 -18.13
CA ASP A 166 10.00 -24.83 -18.10
C ASP A 166 9.93 -25.85 -16.95
N GLY A 167 8.76 -25.93 -16.28
CA GLY A 167 8.53 -26.92 -15.23
C GLY A 167 9.17 -26.55 -13.88
N TYR A 168 9.33 -25.26 -13.59
CA TYR A 168 9.76 -24.78 -12.27
C TYR A 168 8.89 -25.39 -11.15
N ASP A 169 9.55 -25.96 -10.13
CA ASP A 169 8.92 -26.54 -8.94
C ASP A 169 9.27 -25.70 -7.69
N PRO A 170 8.33 -24.93 -7.16
CA PRO A 170 8.57 -24.09 -5.97
C PRO A 170 8.84 -24.89 -4.70
N GLN A 171 8.47 -26.19 -4.66
CA GLN A 171 8.73 -27.05 -3.51
C GLN A 171 10.18 -27.60 -3.48
N HIS A 172 10.87 -27.59 -4.62
CA HIS A 172 12.26 -28.07 -4.75
C HIS A 172 13.09 -27.09 -5.59
N PRO A 173 13.29 -25.85 -5.13
CA PRO A 173 13.98 -24.83 -5.91
C PRO A 173 15.46 -25.18 -6.08
N VAL A 174 15.97 -24.99 -7.30
CA VAL A 174 17.37 -25.25 -7.65
C VAL A 174 18.16 -23.98 -7.99
N GLY A 175 17.45 -22.87 -8.22
CA GLY A 175 18.00 -21.63 -8.77
C GLY A 175 18.28 -21.74 -10.27
N GLY A 176 18.98 -20.75 -10.82
CA GLY A 176 19.21 -20.65 -12.28
C GLY A 176 18.10 -19.87 -12.96
N THR A 177 17.92 -20.07 -14.27
CA THR A 177 16.96 -19.32 -15.08
C THR A 177 15.63 -20.05 -15.18
N THR A 178 14.54 -19.34 -14.88
CA THR A 178 13.16 -19.79 -15.10
C THR A 178 12.54 -18.93 -16.20
N HIS A 179 11.90 -19.59 -17.18
CA HIS A 179 11.21 -18.95 -18.29
C HIS A 179 9.71 -18.91 -18.03
N TYR A 180 9.07 -17.80 -18.40
CA TYR A 180 7.64 -17.58 -18.17
C TYR A 180 6.87 -17.39 -19.48
N ALA A 181 5.58 -17.57 -19.43
CA ALA A 181 4.69 -17.33 -20.56
C ALA A 181 4.71 -15.86 -20.99
N ALA A 182 4.51 -15.62 -22.27
CA ALA A 182 4.40 -14.26 -22.80
C ALA A 182 3.18 -13.53 -22.19
N THR A 183 3.37 -12.25 -21.90
CA THR A 183 2.36 -11.32 -21.40
C THR A 183 2.50 -9.96 -22.11
N ASN A 184 2.02 -8.88 -21.54
CA ASN A 184 2.27 -7.51 -21.99
C ASN A 184 2.97 -6.70 -20.89
N VAL A 185 3.47 -5.51 -21.24
CA VAL A 185 4.22 -4.66 -20.30
C VAL A 185 3.36 -4.23 -19.12
N GLU A 186 2.04 -3.98 -19.30
CA GLU A 186 1.14 -3.63 -18.20
C GLU A 186 1.04 -4.76 -17.15
N GLN A 187 0.85 -6.00 -17.63
CA GLN A 187 0.74 -7.17 -16.76
C GLN A 187 2.08 -7.58 -16.16
N LEU A 188 3.20 -7.41 -16.88
CA LEU A 188 4.52 -7.73 -16.36
C LEU A 188 4.89 -6.81 -15.21
N GLU A 189 4.68 -5.51 -15.37
CA GLU A 189 4.90 -4.51 -14.31
C GLU A 189 4.05 -4.81 -13.07
N ASP A 190 2.81 -5.28 -13.27
CA ASP A 190 1.87 -5.68 -12.21
C ASP A 190 2.14 -7.09 -11.62
N THR A 191 3.29 -7.70 -11.91
CA THR A 191 3.59 -9.07 -11.45
C THR A 191 5.04 -9.17 -10.93
N PRO A 192 5.32 -8.65 -9.73
CA PRO A 192 6.65 -8.69 -9.13
C PRO A 192 7.10 -10.13 -8.82
N VAL A 193 8.37 -10.24 -8.48
CA VAL A 193 9.01 -11.50 -8.11
C VAL A 193 9.71 -11.34 -6.77
N ILE A 194 9.48 -12.27 -5.84
CA ILE A 194 10.35 -12.45 -4.69
C ILE A 194 11.25 -13.66 -4.91
N ALA A 195 12.50 -13.59 -4.47
CA ALA A 195 13.42 -14.71 -4.58
C ALA A 195 14.33 -14.79 -3.35
N GLY A 196 14.67 -16.00 -2.90
CA GLY A 196 15.53 -16.13 -1.73
C GLY A 196 16.04 -17.54 -1.47
N GLU A 197 17.09 -17.61 -0.63
CA GLU A 197 17.70 -18.87 -0.18
C GLU A 197 16.74 -19.65 0.73
N TYR A 198 15.97 -18.94 1.58
CA TYR A 198 14.98 -19.54 2.47
C TYR A 198 13.59 -19.21 1.95
N PHE A 199 13.19 -19.95 0.92
CA PHE A 199 11.91 -19.80 0.24
C PHE A 199 10.96 -20.94 0.62
N HIS A 200 9.69 -20.60 0.83
CA HIS A 200 8.60 -21.57 0.98
C HIS A 200 7.33 -21.06 0.30
N GLU A 201 6.62 -21.96 -0.38
CA GLU A 201 5.27 -21.73 -0.90
C GLU A 201 4.27 -22.58 -0.11
N PHE A 202 3.21 -21.96 0.39
CA PHE A 202 2.10 -22.63 1.06
C PHE A 202 0.79 -22.38 0.31
N PRO A 203 0.03 -23.45 -0.03
CA PRO A 203 -1.31 -23.27 -0.60
C PRO A 203 -2.27 -22.75 0.46
N LEU A 204 -3.15 -21.80 0.08
CA LEU A 204 -4.18 -21.22 0.93
C LEU A 204 -5.56 -21.61 0.41
N ALA A 205 -6.48 -21.97 1.34
CA ALA A 205 -7.86 -22.36 1.07
C ALA A 205 -7.97 -23.26 -0.17
N PRO A 206 -7.38 -24.46 -0.17
CA PRO A 206 -7.16 -25.27 -1.37
C PRO A 206 -8.47 -25.69 -2.09
N GLU A 207 -9.61 -25.62 -1.41
CA GLU A 207 -10.94 -25.84 -1.97
C GLU A 207 -11.48 -24.65 -2.78
N VAL A 208 -10.86 -23.45 -2.62
CA VAL A 208 -11.28 -22.22 -3.31
C VAL A 208 -10.65 -22.14 -4.70
N SER A 209 -11.38 -21.60 -5.66
CA SER A 209 -10.91 -21.31 -7.02
C SER A 209 -11.14 -19.83 -7.34
N PRO A 210 -10.20 -19.17 -8.05
CA PRO A 210 -8.83 -19.62 -8.44
C PRO A 210 -7.96 -20.04 -7.24
N LYS A 211 -6.78 -20.65 -7.51
CA LYS A 211 -5.85 -21.05 -6.45
C LYS A 211 -5.17 -19.85 -5.79
N HIS A 212 -4.88 -19.99 -4.50
CA HIS A 212 -4.20 -18.99 -3.71
C HIS A 212 -2.97 -19.60 -3.04
N TYR A 213 -1.91 -18.83 -2.95
CA TYR A 213 -0.66 -19.21 -2.32
C TYR A 213 -0.13 -18.07 -1.45
N ILE A 214 0.68 -18.41 -0.46
CA ILE A 214 1.59 -17.47 0.17
C ILE A 214 3.02 -17.96 -0.06
N ASP A 215 3.78 -17.12 -0.74
CA ASP A 215 5.20 -17.31 -1.01
C ASP A 215 5.99 -16.52 0.02
N VAL A 216 6.89 -17.17 0.72
CA VAL A 216 7.64 -16.57 1.82
C VAL A 216 9.13 -16.61 1.52
N VAL A 217 9.80 -15.47 1.64
CA VAL A 217 11.26 -15.39 1.72
C VAL A 217 11.68 -14.70 3.00
N SER A 218 12.78 -15.17 3.61
CA SER A 218 13.30 -14.59 4.85
C SER A 218 14.82 -14.60 4.89
N ASP A 219 15.41 -13.84 5.83
CA ASP A 219 16.84 -13.84 6.07
C ASP A 219 17.30 -15.05 6.89
N SER A 220 16.37 -15.81 7.49
CA SER A 220 16.66 -17.01 8.27
C SER A 220 15.74 -18.19 7.91
N PRO A 221 16.20 -19.44 8.05
CA PRO A 221 15.40 -20.63 7.75
C PRO A 221 14.25 -20.85 8.75
N GLU A 222 14.33 -20.28 9.95
CA GLU A 222 13.29 -20.38 10.98
C GLU A 222 12.11 -19.49 10.65
N ASP A 223 12.37 -18.26 10.22
CA ASP A 223 11.33 -17.24 9.99
C ASP A 223 10.55 -17.47 8.69
N SER A 224 11.11 -18.24 7.73
CA SER A 224 10.38 -18.66 6.53
C SER A 224 9.25 -19.69 6.81
N LYS A 225 9.16 -20.21 8.03
CA LYS A 225 8.16 -21.21 8.43
C LYS A 225 6.99 -20.51 9.11
N LEU A 226 5.87 -20.39 8.41
CA LEU A 226 4.69 -19.75 8.98
C LEU A 226 4.03 -20.62 10.07
N ARG A 227 3.53 -19.97 11.12
CA ARG A 227 2.78 -20.61 12.18
C ARG A 227 1.48 -21.24 11.65
N PRO A 228 1.08 -22.43 12.12
CA PRO A 228 -0.20 -23.04 11.71
C PRO A 228 -1.43 -22.16 11.99
N ALA A 229 -1.39 -21.34 13.05
CA ALA A 229 -2.43 -20.38 13.36
C ALA A 229 -2.57 -19.33 12.25
N LEU A 230 -1.45 -18.72 11.83
CA LEU A 230 -1.44 -17.73 10.75
C LEU A 230 -1.96 -18.33 9.43
N LEU A 231 -1.55 -19.57 9.09
CA LEU A 231 -2.06 -20.24 7.88
C LEU A 231 -3.58 -20.45 7.93
N ALA A 232 -4.14 -20.82 9.09
CA ALA A 232 -5.59 -20.95 9.26
C ALA A 232 -6.30 -19.59 9.12
N GLU A 233 -5.74 -18.52 9.65
CA GLU A 233 -6.25 -17.16 9.54
C GLU A 233 -6.19 -16.65 8.09
N LEU A 234 -5.13 -16.96 7.34
CA LEU A 234 -5.01 -16.64 5.91
C LEU A 234 -5.98 -17.45 5.05
N ASN A 235 -6.23 -18.73 5.38
CA ASN A 235 -7.28 -19.51 4.75
C ASN A 235 -8.66 -18.85 4.95
N ASN A 236 -8.93 -18.37 6.17
CA ASN A 236 -10.14 -17.62 6.47
C ASN A 236 -10.20 -16.30 5.69
N LEU A 237 -9.08 -15.57 5.57
CA LEU A 237 -9.02 -14.33 4.79
C LEU A 237 -9.45 -14.53 3.33
N VAL A 238 -8.97 -15.59 2.69
CA VAL A 238 -9.35 -15.95 1.31
C VAL A 238 -10.85 -16.24 1.19
N ARG A 239 -11.43 -16.93 2.17
CA ARG A 239 -12.88 -17.24 2.21
C ARG A 239 -13.71 -15.99 2.47
N GLU A 240 -13.32 -15.18 3.46
CA GLU A 240 -14.00 -13.94 3.84
C GLU A 240 -14.01 -12.91 2.71
N ALA A 241 -12.89 -12.71 2.01
CA ALA A 241 -12.82 -11.85 0.84
C ALA A 241 -13.77 -12.34 -0.28
N GLY A 242 -13.80 -13.65 -0.53
CA GLY A 242 -14.72 -14.23 -1.49
C GLY A 242 -16.20 -13.99 -1.15
N ALA A 243 -16.58 -14.07 0.13
CA ALA A 243 -17.92 -13.79 0.61
C ALA A 243 -18.23 -12.27 0.58
N ALA A 244 -17.28 -11.44 0.95
CA ALA A 244 -17.45 -10.00 0.99
C ALA A 244 -17.57 -9.35 -0.40
N TYR A 245 -16.84 -9.86 -1.41
CA TYR A 245 -16.77 -9.24 -2.74
C TYR A 245 -17.57 -9.99 -3.81
N ASN A 246 -17.97 -11.25 -3.56
CA ASN A 246 -18.76 -12.10 -4.44
C ASN A 246 -18.22 -12.24 -5.88
N SER A 247 -16.92 -12.09 -6.06
CA SER A 247 -16.22 -12.19 -7.35
C SER A 247 -14.72 -12.43 -7.15
N ARG A 248 -14.02 -12.80 -8.22
CA ARG A 248 -12.55 -12.81 -8.31
C ARG A 248 -12.11 -12.41 -9.70
N HIS A 249 -11.08 -11.55 -9.78
CA HIS A 249 -10.60 -10.94 -11.03
C HIS A 249 -9.16 -11.30 -11.34
N TYR A 250 -8.77 -12.52 -11.02
CA TYR A 250 -7.42 -13.08 -11.23
C TYR A 250 -7.51 -14.57 -11.59
N ASN A 251 -6.45 -15.10 -12.21
CA ASN A 251 -6.33 -16.51 -12.57
C ASN A 251 -5.68 -17.34 -11.45
N VAL A 252 -4.86 -16.71 -10.65
CA VAL A 252 -4.15 -17.21 -9.46
C VAL A 252 -3.91 -16.02 -8.54
N TYR A 253 -3.72 -16.23 -7.25
CA TYR A 253 -3.30 -15.15 -6.36
C TYR A 253 -2.14 -15.59 -5.46
N HIS A 254 -1.08 -14.78 -5.43
CA HIS A 254 0.09 -14.99 -4.60
C HIS A 254 0.26 -13.85 -3.59
N PHE A 255 0.22 -14.15 -2.30
CA PHE A 255 0.72 -13.25 -1.28
C PHE A 255 2.24 -13.39 -1.25
N LEU A 256 2.98 -12.41 -1.75
CA LEU A 256 4.45 -12.42 -1.75
C LEU A 256 4.91 -11.80 -0.43
N LEU A 257 5.39 -12.62 0.49
CA LEU A 257 5.76 -12.19 1.84
C LEU A 257 7.27 -12.19 2.02
N THR A 258 7.82 -11.01 2.31
CA THR A 258 9.24 -10.81 2.64
C THR A 258 9.39 -10.54 4.14
N LEU A 259 10.13 -11.41 4.84
CA LEU A 259 10.41 -11.31 6.28
C LEU A 259 11.88 -10.91 6.50
N SER A 260 12.12 -9.60 6.67
CA SER A 260 13.48 -9.06 6.78
C SER A 260 13.51 -7.68 7.44
N ASP A 261 14.44 -7.47 8.35
CA ASP A 261 14.69 -6.15 8.93
C ASP A 261 15.44 -5.21 7.97
N VAL A 262 16.03 -5.76 6.90
CA VAL A 262 16.78 -5.01 5.88
C VAL A 262 15.96 -4.79 4.61
N ALA A 263 15.23 -5.81 4.15
CA ALA A 263 14.47 -5.81 2.90
C ALA A 263 12.95 -5.68 3.07
N GLY A 264 12.44 -5.68 4.30
CA GLY A 264 11.02 -5.50 4.63
C GLY A 264 10.56 -4.04 4.56
N GLY A 265 9.27 -3.83 4.83
CA GLY A 265 8.67 -2.50 5.05
C GLY A 265 7.99 -1.91 3.83
N GLU A 266 7.38 -2.73 3.00
CA GLU A 266 6.54 -2.34 1.86
C GLU A 266 5.18 -3.04 1.92
N GLY A 267 4.15 -2.40 1.39
CA GLY A 267 2.89 -2.98 0.97
C GLY A 267 2.61 -2.41 -0.41
N LEU A 268 2.46 -3.28 -1.41
CA LEU A 268 2.14 -2.88 -2.77
C LEU A 268 1.21 -3.90 -3.42
N GLU A 269 0.12 -3.37 -3.90
CA GLU A 269 -0.95 -4.14 -4.50
C GLU A 269 -0.70 -4.48 -5.97
N HIS A 270 -1.12 -5.68 -6.36
CA HIS A 270 -1.12 -6.18 -7.74
C HIS A 270 -2.43 -6.92 -8.05
N GLY A 271 -2.73 -7.10 -9.35
CA GLY A 271 -3.97 -7.75 -9.78
C GLY A 271 -4.05 -9.23 -9.36
N GLN A 272 -2.93 -9.94 -9.45
CA GLN A 272 -2.83 -11.37 -9.15
C GLN A 272 -1.87 -11.69 -8.00
N SER A 273 -1.35 -10.69 -7.34
CA SER A 273 -0.47 -10.84 -6.17
C SER A 273 -0.53 -9.61 -5.28
N SER A 274 0.16 -9.67 -4.17
CA SER A 274 0.53 -8.51 -3.34
C SER A 274 1.96 -8.67 -2.86
N ASP A 275 2.74 -7.59 -2.88
CA ASP A 275 4.07 -7.56 -2.28
C ASP A 275 3.96 -7.06 -0.83
N ASN A 276 4.33 -7.90 0.12
CA ASN A 276 4.15 -7.65 1.55
C ASN A 276 5.50 -7.80 2.25
N GLY A 277 6.12 -6.68 2.61
CA GLY A 277 7.40 -6.65 3.30
C GLY A 277 7.28 -6.22 4.75
N VAL A 278 7.59 -7.09 5.70
CA VAL A 278 7.59 -6.79 7.13
C VAL A 278 8.94 -7.12 7.76
N GLY A 279 9.14 -6.72 9.02
CA GLY A 279 10.32 -7.10 9.79
C GLY A 279 10.44 -8.62 9.94
N GLU A 280 11.66 -9.11 10.19
CA GLU A 280 11.97 -10.54 10.28
C GLU A 280 11.02 -11.29 11.21
N LYS A 281 10.62 -10.66 12.33
CA LYS A 281 9.72 -11.25 13.33
C LYS A 281 8.25 -10.85 13.17
N GLY A 282 7.85 -10.18 12.09
CA GLY A 282 6.52 -9.58 11.93
C GLY A 282 5.34 -10.53 12.14
N PHE A 283 5.51 -11.82 11.86
CA PHE A 283 4.50 -12.86 12.09
C PHE A 283 4.95 -13.99 13.02
N SER A 284 6.01 -13.77 13.81
CA SER A 284 6.56 -14.80 14.71
C SER A 284 5.60 -15.20 15.84
N ASP A 285 4.79 -14.26 16.33
CA ASP A 285 3.79 -14.47 17.38
C ASP A 285 2.64 -13.48 17.25
N ASP A 286 1.61 -13.61 18.10
CA ASP A 286 0.40 -12.78 18.05
C ASP A 286 0.66 -11.30 18.37
N ALA A 287 1.68 -10.99 19.15
CA ALA A 287 1.99 -9.61 19.52
C ALA A 287 2.66 -8.85 18.36
N HIS A 288 3.59 -9.49 17.65
CA HIS A 288 4.18 -8.94 16.44
C HIS A 288 3.17 -8.89 15.30
N GLN A 289 2.38 -9.97 15.10
CA GLN A 289 1.33 -10.03 14.09
C GLN A 289 0.33 -8.88 14.21
N LEU A 290 -0.03 -8.45 15.43
CA LEU A 290 -1.03 -7.39 15.62
C LEU A 290 -0.65 -6.07 14.95
N ALA A 291 0.64 -5.76 14.86
CA ALA A 291 1.13 -4.55 14.21
C ALA A 291 1.00 -4.60 12.68
N GLU A 292 0.96 -5.80 12.10
CA GLU A 292 0.94 -6.07 10.66
C GLU A 292 -0.39 -6.75 10.21
N ALA A 293 -1.36 -6.87 11.11
CA ALA A 293 -2.54 -7.72 10.95
C ALA A 293 -3.46 -7.34 9.78
N ASP A 294 -3.47 -6.09 9.36
CA ASP A 294 -4.27 -5.60 8.24
C ASP A 294 -3.51 -5.58 6.91
N LEU A 295 -2.17 -5.67 6.89
CA LEU A 295 -1.38 -5.53 5.67
C LEU A 295 -1.84 -6.49 4.55
N LEU A 296 -1.79 -7.80 4.80
CA LEU A 296 -2.16 -8.79 3.78
C LEU A 296 -3.63 -8.67 3.35
N ALA A 297 -4.52 -8.29 4.25
CA ALA A 297 -5.93 -8.10 3.95
C ALA A 297 -6.19 -6.81 3.15
N HIS A 298 -5.42 -5.75 3.42
CA HIS A 298 -5.42 -4.49 2.68
C HIS A 298 -4.96 -4.73 1.25
N GLU A 299 -3.77 -5.28 1.06
CA GLU A 299 -3.20 -5.52 -0.27
C GLU A 299 -4.03 -6.54 -1.07
N PHE A 300 -4.62 -7.55 -0.41
CA PHE A 300 -5.53 -8.47 -1.09
C PHE A 300 -6.82 -7.80 -1.58
N THR A 301 -7.39 -6.87 -0.80
CA THR A 301 -8.58 -6.09 -1.17
C THR A 301 -8.35 -5.29 -2.45
N HIS A 302 -7.16 -4.79 -2.66
CA HIS A 302 -6.79 -4.03 -3.85
C HIS A 302 -6.94 -4.82 -5.15
N SER A 303 -6.87 -6.15 -5.13
CA SER A 303 -7.15 -6.95 -6.34
C SER A 303 -8.54 -6.60 -6.93
N TRP A 304 -9.52 -6.27 -6.08
CA TRP A 304 -10.83 -5.78 -6.49
C TRP A 304 -10.90 -4.25 -6.56
N ASN A 305 -10.54 -3.56 -5.46
CA ASN A 305 -10.63 -2.12 -5.34
C ASN A 305 -9.28 -1.45 -5.64
N GLY A 306 -8.98 -1.25 -6.90
CA GLY A 306 -7.72 -0.66 -7.34
C GLY A 306 -7.18 -1.32 -8.61
N LYS A 307 -7.03 -2.63 -8.61
CA LYS A 307 -6.52 -3.34 -9.80
C LYS A 307 -7.64 -3.69 -10.76
N TYR A 308 -8.75 -4.23 -10.29
CA TYR A 308 -9.93 -4.44 -11.14
C TYR A 308 -10.76 -3.15 -11.30
N ARG A 309 -11.32 -2.60 -10.21
CA ARG A 309 -12.05 -1.33 -10.23
C ARG A 309 -11.08 -0.19 -9.92
N ARG A 310 -10.74 0.60 -10.93
CA ARG A 310 -9.73 1.67 -10.83
C ARG A 310 -10.35 3.03 -11.13
N PRO A 311 -10.05 4.10 -10.35
CA PRO A 311 -10.46 5.45 -10.71
C PRO A 311 -10.00 5.82 -12.13
N PHE A 312 -10.90 6.38 -12.93
CA PHE A 312 -10.63 6.69 -14.34
C PHE A 312 -9.36 7.54 -14.54
N ASN A 313 -9.19 8.56 -13.72
CA ASN A 313 -8.04 9.47 -13.82
C ASN A 313 -6.73 8.90 -13.23
N LEU A 314 -6.83 7.83 -12.43
CA LEU A 314 -5.67 7.12 -11.89
C LEU A 314 -5.14 6.09 -12.88
N TYR A 315 -5.99 5.52 -13.73
CA TYR A 315 -5.58 4.62 -14.81
C TYR A 315 -4.94 5.41 -15.96
N GLN A 316 -3.77 4.97 -16.39
CA GLN A 316 -3.08 5.48 -17.56
C GLN A 316 -2.64 4.31 -18.43
N ASP A 317 -2.71 4.49 -19.75
CA ASP A 317 -2.28 3.50 -20.74
C ASP A 317 -0.78 3.55 -21.06
N ASP A 318 -0.04 4.42 -20.36
CA ASP A 318 1.40 4.64 -20.51
C ASP A 318 1.98 5.09 -19.15
N PHE A 319 3.02 4.43 -18.68
CA PHE A 319 3.67 4.74 -17.41
C PHE A 319 4.45 6.07 -17.40
N ALA A 320 4.58 6.75 -18.54
CA ALA A 320 5.10 8.13 -18.59
C ALA A 320 4.05 9.18 -18.16
N LYS A 321 2.74 8.85 -18.23
CA LYS A 321 1.64 9.77 -17.95
C LYS A 321 1.34 9.90 -16.46
N MET A 322 1.03 11.15 -16.06
CA MET A 322 0.68 11.45 -14.66
C MET A 322 -0.62 10.77 -14.23
N GLN A 323 -0.57 10.08 -13.11
CA GLN A 323 -1.73 9.51 -12.42
C GLN A 323 -2.38 10.58 -11.52
N GLN A 324 -3.71 10.73 -11.60
CA GLN A 324 -4.45 11.73 -10.83
C GLN A 324 -5.19 11.08 -9.65
N GLY A 325 -4.90 11.57 -8.45
CA GLY A 325 -5.27 10.92 -7.21
C GLY A 325 -6.62 11.30 -6.59
N SER A 326 -7.51 12.07 -7.26
CA SER A 326 -8.71 12.65 -6.63
C SER A 326 -9.66 11.63 -5.96
N LEU A 327 -9.63 10.35 -6.35
CA LEU A 327 -10.43 9.28 -5.76
C LEU A 327 -9.60 8.30 -4.91
N LEU A 328 -8.41 8.69 -4.43
CA LEU A 328 -7.62 7.82 -3.54
C LEU A 328 -8.33 7.54 -2.20
N TRP A 329 -9.25 8.39 -1.77
CA TRP A 329 -10.10 8.11 -0.61
C TRP A 329 -11.07 6.93 -0.84
N VAL A 330 -11.36 6.57 -2.11
CA VAL A 330 -12.06 5.33 -2.48
C VAL A 330 -11.06 4.20 -2.66
N TYR A 331 -10.03 4.43 -3.47
CA TYR A 331 -8.99 3.43 -3.79
C TYR A 331 -8.32 2.91 -2.52
N GLU A 332 -7.80 3.81 -1.69
CA GLU A 332 -7.08 3.50 -0.46
C GLU A 332 -8.01 3.43 0.77
N GLY A 333 -8.93 4.40 0.86
CA GLY A 333 -9.77 4.52 2.04
C GLY A 333 -10.76 3.38 2.22
N MET A 334 -11.40 2.91 1.13
CA MET A 334 -12.27 1.72 1.18
C MET A 334 -11.46 0.44 1.40
N THR A 335 -10.26 0.38 0.82
CA THR A 335 -9.34 -0.73 1.04
C THR A 335 -8.84 -0.78 2.48
N GLN A 336 -8.51 0.38 3.08
CA GLN A 336 -8.13 0.45 4.50
C GLN A 336 -9.27 -0.01 5.41
N TYR A 337 -10.50 0.43 5.13
CA TYR A 337 -11.69 -0.02 5.87
C TYR A 337 -11.89 -1.53 5.73
N MET A 338 -11.90 -2.06 4.51
CA MET A 338 -12.15 -3.47 4.27
C MET A 338 -10.98 -4.36 4.71
N GLY A 339 -9.74 -3.92 4.57
CA GLY A 339 -8.56 -4.60 5.11
C GLY A 339 -8.66 -4.82 6.61
N ASN A 340 -9.05 -3.78 7.35
CA ASN A 340 -9.29 -3.84 8.79
C ASN A 340 -10.47 -4.77 9.15
N VAL A 341 -11.57 -4.71 8.40
CA VAL A 341 -12.74 -5.58 8.61
C VAL A 341 -12.41 -7.03 8.30
N LEU A 342 -11.75 -7.32 7.17
CA LEU A 342 -11.35 -8.67 6.78
C LEU A 342 -10.33 -9.28 7.74
N ALA A 343 -9.37 -8.48 8.23
CA ALA A 343 -8.43 -8.93 9.24
C ALA A 343 -9.13 -9.34 10.55
N ALA A 344 -10.19 -8.64 10.94
CA ALA A 344 -11.00 -9.02 12.09
C ALA A 344 -11.87 -10.26 11.82
N ARG A 345 -12.48 -10.37 10.63
CA ARG A 345 -13.32 -11.52 10.24
C ARG A 345 -12.53 -12.81 10.08
N SER A 346 -11.30 -12.73 9.56
CA SER A 346 -10.42 -13.89 9.35
C SER A 346 -9.73 -14.40 10.61
N GLY A 347 -9.65 -13.57 11.65
CA GLY A 347 -8.97 -13.91 12.91
C GLY A 347 -7.54 -13.36 13.02
N LEU A 348 -7.00 -12.70 11.98
CA LEU A 348 -5.69 -12.01 12.03
C LEU A 348 -5.62 -10.99 13.17
N LYS A 349 -6.75 -10.44 13.57
CA LYS A 349 -6.96 -9.70 14.82
C LYS A 349 -8.37 -9.97 15.37
N SER A 350 -8.53 -9.88 16.67
CA SER A 350 -9.84 -10.03 17.30
C SER A 350 -10.70 -8.78 17.12
N GLN A 351 -12.03 -8.91 17.33
CA GLN A 351 -12.96 -7.78 17.33
C GLN A 351 -12.58 -6.71 18.38
N ALA A 352 -12.04 -7.11 19.53
CA ALA A 352 -11.57 -6.17 20.55
C ALA A 352 -10.35 -5.39 20.06
N GLN A 353 -9.38 -6.06 19.43
CA GLN A 353 -8.22 -5.41 18.84
C GLN A 353 -8.61 -4.47 17.68
N TYR A 354 -9.58 -4.86 16.84
CA TYR A 354 -10.14 -3.96 15.83
C TYR A 354 -10.65 -2.65 16.46
N ARG A 355 -11.46 -2.74 17.51
CA ARG A 355 -11.99 -1.55 18.21
C ARG A 355 -10.88 -0.71 18.86
N ASP A 356 -9.88 -1.34 19.47
CA ASP A 356 -8.73 -0.64 20.04
C ASP A 356 -7.94 0.14 18.98
N LEU A 357 -7.67 -0.47 17.82
CA LEU A 357 -6.94 0.16 16.72
C LEU A 357 -7.78 1.26 16.05
N LEU A 358 -9.09 1.04 15.87
CA LEU A 358 -10.02 2.06 15.36
C LEU A 358 -10.08 3.29 16.31
N ALA A 359 -10.06 3.07 17.64
CA ALA A 359 -9.98 4.16 18.59
C ALA A 359 -8.72 5.00 18.42
N MET A 360 -7.57 4.33 18.21
CA MET A 360 -6.28 5.00 17.99
C MET A 360 -6.26 5.76 16.67
N SER A 361 -6.80 5.19 15.59
CA SER A 361 -6.92 5.83 14.27
C SER A 361 -7.81 7.06 14.33
N ALA A 362 -9.03 6.92 14.84
CA ALA A 362 -10.00 7.99 14.97
C ALA A 362 -9.48 9.16 15.84
N ALA A 363 -8.89 8.86 17.00
CA ALA A 363 -8.30 9.87 17.86
C ALA A 363 -7.11 10.59 17.22
N ASN A 364 -6.24 9.87 16.48
CA ASN A 364 -5.13 10.49 15.76
C ASN A 364 -5.62 11.48 14.72
N LEU A 365 -6.70 11.16 14.00
CA LEU A 365 -7.31 12.06 13.02
C LEU A 365 -8.02 13.26 13.67
N ASP A 366 -8.77 13.04 14.76
CA ASP A 366 -9.49 14.10 15.46
C ASP A 366 -8.53 15.14 16.08
N TYR A 367 -7.32 14.70 16.47
CA TYR A 367 -6.26 15.56 17.00
C TYR A 367 -5.26 16.03 15.92
N LYS A 368 -5.65 16.05 14.65
CA LYS A 368 -4.78 16.48 13.54
C LYS A 368 -5.17 17.88 13.06
N PRO A 369 -4.48 18.96 13.47
CA PRO A 369 -4.86 20.33 13.18
C PRO A 369 -4.81 20.70 11.69
N GLY A 370 -4.04 19.98 10.88
CA GLY A 370 -4.01 20.18 9.42
C GLY A 370 -5.38 20.03 8.74
N ARG A 371 -6.36 19.43 9.41
CA ARG A 371 -7.75 19.34 8.98
C ARG A 371 -8.45 20.71 8.87
N GLU A 372 -7.98 21.71 9.62
CA GLU A 372 -8.55 23.06 9.64
C GLU A 372 -8.36 23.83 8.32
N TRP A 373 -7.42 23.40 7.48
CA TRP A 373 -7.11 24.10 6.23
C TRP A 373 -7.07 23.20 4.97
N ARG A 374 -6.96 21.88 5.14
CA ARG A 374 -6.84 20.92 4.04
C ARG A 374 -7.93 19.86 4.13
N SER A 375 -8.69 19.66 3.03
CA SER A 375 -9.69 18.60 2.92
C SER A 375 -9.04 17.22 2.69
N THR A 376 -9.82 16.16 2.82
CA THR A 376 -9.39 14.78 2.48
C THR A 376 -9.08 14.67 0.98
N GLU A 377 -9.94 15.26 0.13
CA GLU A 377 -9.73 15.26 -1.32
C GLU A 377 -8.40 15.95 -1.70
N ASP A 378 -8.06 17.08 -1.08
CA ASP A 378 -6.79 17.75 -1.38
C ASP A 378 -5.57 16.91 -0.99
N THR A 379 -5.63 16.11 0.09
CA THR A 379 -4.55 15.17 0.43
C THR A 379 -4.40 14.08 -0.63
N ALA A 380 -5.50 13.65 -1.22
CA ALA A 380 -5.54 12.65 -2.29
C ALA A 380 -4.99 13.22 -3.61
N ILE A 381 -5.44 14.40 -4.03
CA ILE A 381 -4.94 15.09 -5.24
C ILE A 381 -3.44 15.37 -5.13
N ALA A 382 -2.98 15.82 -3.98
CA ALA A 382 -1.58 16.18 -3.73
C ALA A 382 -0.68 14.97 -3.34
N ALA A 383 -1.19 13.74 -3.38
CA ALA A 383 -0.46 12.53 -2.94
C ALA A 383 0.93 12.42 -3.58
N SER A 384 1.04 12.70 -4.89
CA SER A 384 2.31 12.59 -5.62
C SER A 384 3.43 13.48 -5.08
N ILE A 385 3.09 14.58 -4.42
CA ILE A 385 4.06 15.50 -3.79
C ILE A 385 4.18 15.21 -2.29
N LEU A 386 3.08 14.92 -1.62
CA LEU A 386 3.04 14.81 -0.15
C LEU A 386 3.69 13.52 0.37
N ARG A 387 3.59 12.41 -0.38
CA ARG A 387 4.21 11.13 0.01
C ARG A 387 5.75 11.19 0.10
N ALA A 388 6.39 12.05 -0.70
CA ALA A 388 7.85 12.17 -0.75
C ALA A 388 8.44 13.22 0.19
N ASN A 389 7.62 13.96 0.92
CA ASN A 389 8.07 15.12 1.67
C ASN A 389 8.47 14.81 3.11
N ASN A 390 9.27 15.74 3.67
CA ASN A 390 9.72 15.69 5.04
C ASN A 390 8.55 15.59 6.02
N ALA A 391 8.73 14.75 7.04
CA ALA A 391 7.74 14.47 8.07
C ALA A 391 7.63 15.56 9.16
N VAL A 392 8.47 16.61 9.14
CA VAL A 392 8.42 17.70 10.14
C VAL A 392 7.07 18.40 10.08
N TRP A 393 6.41 18.57 11.23
CA TRP A 393 5.07 19.11 11.36
C TRP A 393 4.02 18.33 10.53
N SER A 394 4.14 17.00 10.50
CA SER A 394 3.32 16.13 9.67
C SER A 394 1.83 16.29 9.95
N ASN A 395 1.46 16.52 11.21
CA ASN A 395 0.09 16.75 11.64
C ASN A 395 -0.51 18.08 11.15
N TRP A 396 0.30 19.14 11.05
CA TRP A 396 -0.12 20.44 10.50
C TRP A 396 -0.16 20.42 8.97
N ARG A 397 0.81 19.75 8.34
CA ARG A 397 0.88 19.64 6.89
C ARG A 397 -0.22 18.77 6.31
N ARG A 398 -0.61 17.69 7.00
CA ARG A 398 -1.57 16.67 6.55
C ARG A 398 -1.17 16.05 5.19
N GLY A 399 -0.89 14.77 5.12
CA GLY A 399 -0.30 14.15 3.92
C GLY A 399 -1.14 13.03 3.31
N GLN A 400 -1.05 11.81 3.81
CA GLN A 400 -1.68 10.61 3.28
C GLN A 400 -2.98 10.25 4.00
N ASP A 401 -3.70 11.22 4.52
CA ASP A 401 -4.84 10.98 5.41
C ASP A 401 -6.04 10.34 4.71
N TYR A 402 -6.07 10.33 3.38
CA TYR A 402 -7.10 9.66 2.60
C TYR A 402 -7.23 8.15 2.88
N TYR A 403 -6.23 7.51 3.49
CA TYR A 403 -6.34 6.13 4.01
C TYR A 403 -7.30 6.08 5.22
N GLN A 404 -6.92 6.69 6.33
CA GLN A 404 -7.66 6.62 7.59
C GLN A 404 -8.93 7.48 7.57
N GLU A 405 -8.93 8.63 6.91
CA GLU A 405 -10.14 9.43 6.69
C GLU A 405 -11.15 8.67 5.84
N GLY A 406 -10.66 7.98 4.79
CA GLY A 406 -11.50 7.12 3.98
C GLY A 406 -12.01 5.92 4.78
N GLU A 407 -11.21 5.33 5.68
CA GLU A 407 -11.68 4.29 6.60
C GLU A 407 -12.88 4.76 7.42
N LEU A 408 -12.80 5.95 8.03
CA LEU A 408 -13.92 6.52 8.81
C LEU A 408 -15.13 6.87 7.94
N PHE A 409 -14.90 7.41 6.73
CA PHE A 409 -15.97 7.67 5.76
C PHE A 409 -16.74 6.39 5.39
N TRP A 410 -16.04 5.31 5.07
CA TRP A 410 -16.68 4.06 4.68
C TRP A 410 -17.33 3.34 5.87
N LEU A 411 -16.80 3.50 7.07
CA LEU A 411 -17.45 3.06 8.30
C LEU A 411 -18.76 3.83 8.54
N ASP A 412 -18.77 5.17 8.34
CA ASP A 412 -20.00 5.96 8.46
C ASP A 412 -21.03 5.55 7.38
N ALA A 413 -20.61 5.34 6.14
CA ALA A 413 -21.48 4.86 5.07
C ALA A 413 -22.09 3.49 5.41
N ASP A 414 -21.31 2.51 5.91
CA ASP A 414 -21.81 1.19 6.29
C ASP A 414 -22.80 1.26 7.45
N THR A 415 -22.47 1.99 8.50
CA THR A 415 -23.35 2.12 9.68
C THR A 415 -24.61 2.93 9.36
N LEU A 416 -24.54 3.93 8.49
CA LEU A 416 -25.69 4.67 7.99
C LEU A 416 -26.64 3.75 7.19
N ILE A 417 -26.10 2.93 6.27
CA ILE A 417 -26.91 1.96 5.52
C ILE A 417 -27.61 1.00 6.48
N ARG A 418 -26.86 0.41 7.43
CA ARG A 418 -27.42 -0.51 8.44
C ARG A 418 -28.53 0.14 9.26
N LYS A 419 -28.29 1.35 9.74
CA LYS A 419 -29.26 2.11 10.54
C LYS A 419 -30.55 2.40 9.77
N GLN A 420 -30.44 2.90 8.54
CA GLN A 420 -31.59 3.27 7.71
C GLN A 420 -32.39 2.06 7.17
N THR A 421 -31.76 0.91 7.09
CA THR A 421 -32.38 -0.33 6.61
C THR A 421 -32.70 -1.33 7.72
N ASN A 422 -32.61 -0.93 8.99
CA ASN A 422 -32.77 -1.82 10.16
C ASN A 422 -31.85 -3.07 10.04
N ASN A 423 -30.59 -2.85 9.66
CA ASN A 423 -29.55 -3.87 9.46
C ASN A 423 -29.88 -4.93 8.38
N GLN A 424 -30.81 -4.63 7.45
CA GLN A 424 -31.13 -5.54 6.35
C GLN A 424 -30.18 -5.39 5.17
N LYS A 425 -29.47 -4.26 5.08
CA LYS A 425 -28.42 -3.97 4.10
C LYS A 425 -27.19 -3.39 4.80
N SER A 426 -26.07 -3.51 4.13
CA SER A 426 -24.76 -3.08 4.60
C SER A 426 -23.89 -2.60 3.44
N LEU A 427 -22.67 -2.18 3.72
CA LEU A 427 -21.70 -1.88 2.67
C LEU A 427 -21.38 -3.13 1.82
N THR A 428 -21.50 -4.35 2.35
CA THR A 428 -21.32 -5.59 1.56
C THR A 428 -22.25 -5.64 0.34
N ASP A 429 -23.49 -5.15 0.45
CA ASP A 429 -24.40 -5.06 -0.71
C ASP A 429 -23.89 -4.10 -1.78
N PHE A 430 -23.24 -3.00 -1.38
CA PHE A 430 -22.57 -2.09 -2.32
C PHE A 430 -21.35 -2.78 -2.97
N LEU A 431 -20.52 -3.46 -2.20
CA LEU A 431 -19.35 -4.18 -2.73
C LEU A 431 -19.75 -5.23 -3.77
N HIS A 432 -20.87 -5.94 -3.56
CA HIS A 432 -21.42 -6.89 -4.53
C HIS A 432 -21.87 -6.23 -5.85
N ILE A 433 -22.29 -4.97 -5.83
CA ILE A 433 -22.63 -4.21 -7.04
C ILE A 433 -21.37 -3.64 -7.69
N PHE A 434 -20.53 -3.00 -6.89
CA PHE A 434 -19.41 -2.20 -7.37
C PHE A 434 -18.19 -3.05 -7.76
N LEU A 435 -17.80 -4.02 -6.92
CA LEU A 435 -16.61 -4.86 -7.12
C LEU A 435 -16.90 -6.14 -7.90
N ALA A 436 -18.13 -6.68 -7.83
CA ALA A 436 -18.49 -7.89 -8.58
C ALA A 436 -19.03 -7.61 -9.98
N LYS A 437 -18.99 -6.37 -10.45
CA LYS A 437 -19.45 -5.97 -11.78
C LYS A 437 -18.73 -6.81 -12.85
N GLY A 438 -19.51 -7.49 -13.71
CA GLY A 438 -18.97 -8.41 -14.72
C GLY A 438 -18.72 -9.86 -14.24
N GLY A 439 -18.94 -10.18 -12.96
CA GLY A 439 -18.71 -11.51 -12.38
C GLY A 439 -17.23 -11.87 -12.28
N ASN A 440 -16.91 -13.16 -12.20
CA ASN A 440 -15.54 -13.63 -12.17
C ASN A 440 -14.85 -13.40 -13.53
N THR A 441 -13.65 -12.80 -13.51
CA THR A 441 -12.84 -12.55 -14.71
C THR A 441 -11.37 -12.96 -14.45
N GLY A 442 -10.54 -12.98 -15.48
CA GLY A 442 -9.09 -12.87 -15.30
C GLY A 442 -8.69 -11.41 -15.05
N PRO A 443 -7.38 -11.10 -15.03
CA PRO A 443 -6.88 -9.73 -14.86
C PRO A 443 -7.49 -8.79 -15.90
N LEU A 444 -8.18 -7.77 -15.42
CA LEU A 444 -8.88 -6.78 -16.25
C LEU A 444 -9.02 -5.49 -15.45
N ILE A 445 -8.87 -4.34 -16.10
CA ILE A 445 -9.11 -3.03 -15.49
C ILE A 445 -10.45 -2.49 -15.97
N VAL A 446 -11.36 -2.19 -15.06
CA VAL A 446 -12.64 -1.55 -15.31
C VAL A 446 -12.69 -0.24 -14.54
N THR A 447 -12.52 0.87 -15.25
CA THR A 447 -12.47 2.20 -14.64
C THR A 447 -13.85 2.66 -14.15
N TYR A 448 -13.83 3.58 -13.18
CA TYR A 448 -15.02 4.25 -12.64
C TYR A 448 -14.76 5.71 -12.33
N ASN A 449 -15.82 6.49 -12.23
CA ASN A 449 -15.81 7.88 -11.76
C ASN A 449 -16.70 8.06 -10.52
N ARG A 450 -16.75 9.28 -9.99
CA ARG A 450 -17.53 9.62 -8.79
C ARG A 450 -19.04 9.46 -9.01
N GLU A 451 -19.53 9.77 -10.19
CA GLU A 451 -20.95 9.65 -10.55
C GLU A 451 -21.41 8.19 -10.55
N GLU A 452 -20.61 7.27 -11.08
CA GLU A 452 -20.88 5.83 -11.05
C GLU A 452 -20.88 5.32 -9.61
N LEU A 453 -19.91 5.73 -8.77
CA LEU A 453 -19.85 5.37 -7.35
C LEU A 453 -21.15 5.77 -6.63
N ILE A 454 -21.61 7.00 -6.82
CA ILE A 454 -22.87 7.52 -6.25
C ILE A 454 -24.08 6.73 -6.79
N ALA A 455 -24.09 6.41 -8.08
CA ALA A 455 -25.17 5.64 -8.69
C ALA A 455 -25.27 4.21 -8.09
N ASP A 456 -24.12 3.57 -7.87
CA ASP A 456 -24.07 2.22 -7.28
C ASP A 456 -24.46 2.22 -5.79
N LEU A 457 -24.04 3.22 -5.00
CA LEU A 457 -24.53 3.43 -3.62
C LEU A 457 -26.05 3.63 -3.58
N ASN A 458 -26.62 4.36 -4.54
CA ASN A 458 -28.07 4.56 -4.66
C ASN A 458 -28.86 3.30 -5.06
N GLN A 459 -28.22 2.26 -5.59
CA GLN A 459 -28.86 0.96 -5.80
C GLN A 459 -29.05 0.20 -4.48
N VAL A 460 -28.12 0.41 -3.53
CA VAL A 460 -28.24 -0.19 -2.19
C VAL A 460 -29.28 0.58 -1.37
N MET A 461 -29.12 1.88 -1.26
CA MET A 461 -30.00 2.75 -0.47
C MET A 461 -30.13 4.12 -1.13
N LYS A 462 -31.35 4.56 -1.36
CA LYS A 462 -31.63 5.91 -1.86
C LYS A 462 -31.27 6.94 -0.77
N TYR A 463 -30.27 7.76 -1.06
CA TYR A 463 -29.78 8.78 -0.14
C TYR A 463 -29.09 9.90 -0.92
N ASP A 464 -28.90 11.06 -0.32
CA ASP A 464 -28.11 12.14 -0.91
C ASP A 464 -26.60 11.88 -0.71
N TRP A 465 -26.11 10.88 -1.41
CA TRP A 465 -24.70 10.51 -1.35
C TRP A 465 -23.76 11.59 -1.87
N ALA A 466 -24.23 12.48 -2.75
CA ALA A 466 -23.44 13.59 -3.25
C ALA A 466 -23.11 14.58 -2.13
N THR A 467 -24.12 15.01 -1.37
CA THR A 467 -23.92 15.86 -0.20
C THR A 467 -23.14 15.14 0.91
N PHE A 468 -23.43 13.86 1.15
CA PHE A 468 -22.68 13.04 2.13
C PHE A 468 -21.18 13.02 1.86
N ILE A 469 -20.77 12.79 0.61
CA ILE A 469 -19.36 12.80 0.18
C ILE A 469 -18.80 14.24 0.29
N HIS A 470 -19.53 15.23 -0.23
CA HIS A 470 -19.08 16.62 -0.22
C HIS A 470 -18.75 17.12 1.19
N GLU A 471 -19.61 16.85 2.16
CA GLU A 471 -19.40 17.27 3.54
C GLU A 471 -18.20 16.63 4.22
N ARG A 472 -17.86 15.36 3.89
CA ARG A 472 -16.81 14.57 4.56
C ARG A 472 -15.47 14.58 3.87
N VAL A 473 -15.49 14.62 2.54
CA VAL A 473 -14.29 14.46 1.71
C VAL A 473 -13.82 15.79 1.14
N ASP A 474 -14.73 16.58 0.54
CA ASP A 474 -14.37 17.80 -0.19
C ASP A 474 -14.20 19.00 0.75
N ASN A 475 -14.99 19.05 1.82
CA ASN A 475 -14.95 20.15 2.78
C ASN A 475 -13.82 19.99 3.79
N VAL A 476 -13.38 21.13 4.31
CA VAL A 476 -12.50 21.22 5.47
C VAL A 476 -13.34 20.99 6.73
N ASN A 477 -12.93 20.06 7.58
CA ASN A 477 -13.59 19.74 8.84
C ASN A 477 -12.58 19.74 9.99
N PRO A 478 -12.82 20.51 11.07
CA PRO A 478 -11.88 20.60 12.20
C PRO A 478 -11.81 19.31 13.02
N HIS A 479 -12.85 18.45 12.95
CA HIS A 479 -12.93 17.17 13.65
C HIS A 479 -13.01 16.01 12.67
N ALA A 480 -12.53 14.83 13.09
CA ALA A 480 -12.69 13.59 12.34
C ALA A 480 -14.16 13.17 12.24
N ASP A 481 -14.49 12.40 11.20
CA ASP A 481 -15.83 11.81 11.07
C ASP A 481 -16.00 10.65 12.06
N LEU A 482 -16.58 10.93 13.23
CA LEU A 482 -16.86 9.93 14.26
C LEU A 482 -18.27 9.34 14.16
N ALA A 483 -19.07 9.78 13.19
CA ALA A 483 -20.48 9.37 13.07
C ALA A 483 -20.62 7.85 12.87
N GLY A 484 -19.70 7.23 12.13
CA GLY A 484 -19.68 5.77 11.93
C GLY A 484 -19.44 5.01 13.23
N ILE A 485 -18.59 5.51 14.13
CA ILE A 485 -18.35 4.93 15.45
C ILE A 485 -19.61 5.08 16.33
N GLU A 486 -20.21 6.27 16.36
CA GLU A 486 -21.39 6.56 17.17
C GLU A 486 -22.61 5.74 16.70
N GLN A 487 -22.89 5.71 15.41
CA GLN A 487 -23.93 4.88 14.84
C GLN A 487 -23.64 3.38 15.01
N GLY A 488 -22.35 3.01 15.05
CA GLY A 488 -21.84 1.67 15.33
C GLY A 488 -22.07 1.19 16.77
N GLY A 489 -22.58 2.08 17.64
CA GLY A 489 -22.93 1.76 19.03
C GLY A 489 -21.81 1.98 20.03
N TYR A 490 -20.82 2.79 19.67
CA TYR A 490 -19.66 3.11 20.50
C TYR A 490 -19.43 4.63 20.56
N ARG A 491 -18.61 5.08 21.46
CA ARG A 491 -18.11 6.45 21.51
C ARG A 491 -16.62 6.48 21.79
N LEU A 492 -15.91 7.43 21.20
CA LEU A 492 -14.51 7.69 21.48
C LEU A 492 -14.39 8.43 22.82
N VAL A 493 -13.67 7.85 23.76
CA VAL A 493 -13.36 8.45 25.07
C VAL A 493 -11.88 8.30 25.39
N TYR A 494 -11.40 9.00 26.42
CA TYR A 494 -10.01 8.96 26.84
C TYR A 494 -9.89 8.49 28.28
N THR A 495 -9.00 7.51 28.50
CA THR A 495 -8.68 6.94 29.82
C THR A 495 -7.24 7.29 30.22
N ASP A 496 -6.88 7.02 31.46
CA ASP A 496 -5.53 7.25 32.00
C ASP A 496 -4.56 6.09 31.73
N LYS A 497 -4.99 5.07 31.00
CA LYS A 497 -4.19 3.88 30.64
C LYS A 497 -4.35 3.56 29.17
N PRO A 498 -3.26 3.13 28.48
CA PRO A 498 -3.36 2.68 27.11
C PRO A 498 -4.29 1.46 26.99
N ASN A 499 -4.95 1.30 25.84
CA ASN A 499 -5.78 0.13 25.56
C ASN A 499 -4.92 -1.15 25.47
N ALA A 500 -5.56 -2.32 25.37
CA ALA A 500 -4.86 -3.60 25.39
C ALA A 500 -3.94 -3.78 24.17
N SER A 501 -4.40 -3.38 22.99
CA SER A 501 -3.65 -3.50 21.74
C SER A 501 -2.43 -2.58 21.72
N GLU A 502 -2.55 -1.35 22.22
CA GLU A 502 -1.41 -0.43 22.33
C GLU A 502 -0.32 -1.00 23.26
N ARG A 503 -0.71 -1.61 24.40
CA ARG A 503 0.25 -2.28 25.30
C ARG A 503 0.92 -3.49 24.64
N THR A 504 0.16 -4.29 23.90
CA THR A 504 0.68 -5.47 23.20
C THR A 504 1.71 -5.06 22.14
N MET A 505 1.40 -4.10 21.29
CA MET A 505 2.32 -3.58 20.27
C MET A 505 3.58 -2.94 20.88
N ALA A 506 3.44 -2.23 22.00
CA ALA A 506 4.58 -1.65 22.71
C ALA A 506 5.54 -2.73 23.26
N SER A 507 5.01 -3.88 23.70
CA SER A 507 5.82 -5.00 24.21
C SER A 507 6.54 -5.78 23.12
N ALA A 508 6.01 -5.82 21.90
CA ALA A 508 6.61 -6.51 20.77
C ALA A 508 7.88 -5.82 20.23
N GLY A 509 8.12 -4.55 20.56
CA GLY A 509 9.36 -3.86 20.18
C GLY A 509 9.50 -3.55 18.68
N GLY A 510 8.44 -3.68 17.88
CA GLY A 510 8.44 -3.43 16.44
C GLY A 510 8.74 -1.98 16.05
N ARG A 511 8.79 -1.70 14.75
CA ARG A 511 9.06 -0.36 14.14
C ARG A 511 8.32 0.81 14.82
N ARG A 512 7.16 0.55 15.44
CA ARG A 512 6.35 1.55 16.17
C ARG A 512 6.57 1.53 17.68
N GLY A 513 7.32 0.57 18.26
CA GLY A 513 7.39 0.29 19.69
C GLY A 513 8.42 1.09 20.50
N GLY A 514 9.22 1.96 19.88
CA GLY A 514 10.28 2.71 20.59
C GLY A 514 9.96 4.16 20.91
N ALA A 515 8.92 4.74 20.34
CA ALA A 515 8.58 6.15 20.52
C ALA A 515 7.54 6.35 21.62
N LEU A 516 7.80 7.30 22.53
CA LEU A 516 6.83 7.74 23.54
C LEU A 516 5.75 8.58 22.86
N ASN A 517 4.51 8.10 22.91
CA ASN A 517 3.35 8.81 22.41
C ASN A 517 2.58 9.46 23.56
N VAL A 518 2.74 10.77 23.74
CA VAL A 518 1.95 11.61 24.68
C VAL A 518 1.14 12.65 23.89
N TRP A 519 0.65 12.24 22.72
CA TRP A 519 -0.05 13.08 21.75
C TRP A 519 -1.34 13.67 22.28
N TYR A 520 -2.12 12.87 23.02
CA TYR A 520 -3.42 13.30 23.54
C TYR A 520 -3.32 14.06 24.86
N SER A 521 -2.13 14.06 25.47
CA SER A 521 -1.78 14.86 26.66
C SER A 521 -1.05 16.12 26.22
N LEU A 522 0.27 16.07 26.14
CA LEU A 522 1.11 17.22 25.83
C LEU A 522 1.09 17.65 24.36
N GLY A 523 0.64 16.78 23.44
CA GLY A 523 0.76 17.01 22.00
C GLY A 523 2.16 16.71 21.48
N LEU A 524 2.83 15.67 21.99
CA LEU A 524 4.20 15.29 21.62
C LEU A 524 4.30 13.81 21.20
N ARG A 525 5.18 13.57 20.22
CA ARG A 525 5.80 12.26 19.95
C ARG A 525 7.30 12.41 20.19
N VAL A 526 7.88 11.49 20.97
CA VAL A 526 9.27 11.60 21.42
C VAL A 526 9.97 10.27 21.25
N SER A 527 11.19 10.26 20.70
CA SER A 527 12.00 9.03 20.59
C SER A 527 12.46 8.53 21.96
N SER A 528 12.98 7.32 22.01
CA SER A 528 13.63 6.76 23.22
C SER A 528 14.77 7.61 23.75
N GLU A 529 15.48 8.34 22.87
CA GLU A 529 16.58 9.25 23.20
C GLU A 529 16.14 10.67 23.60
N GLY A 530 14.83 10.92 23.63
CA GLY A 530 14.26 12.22 23.99
C GLY A 530 14.09 13.21 22.82
N VAL A 531 14.34 12.79 21.58
CA VAL A 531 14.16 13.68 20.42
C VAL A 531 12.67 13.79 20.08
N ILE A 532 12.16 15.01 20.01
CA ILE A 532 10.79 15.31 19.63
C ILE A 532 10.66 15.06 18.11
N SER A 533 9.87 14.09 17.72
CA SER A 533 9.62 13.76 16.31
C SER A 533 8.44 14.53 15.73
N ASP A 534 7.42 14.87 16.55
CA ASP A 534 6.28 15.69 16.12
C ASP A 534 5.69 16.48 17.30
N VAL A 535 5.12 17.65 17.01
CA VAL A 535 4.44 18.53 17.97
C VAL A 535 3.06 18.85 17.40
N ARG A 536 2.01 18.71 18.22
CA ARG A 536 0.65 19.07 17.81
C ARG A 536 0.50 20.58 17.77
N TRP A 537 0.28 21.13 16.58
CA TRP A 537 0.01 22.55 16.39
C TRP A 537 -1.18 23.00 17.25
N GLY A 538 -1.05 24.12 17.96
CA GLY A 538 -2.06 24.62 18.91
C GLY A 538 -2.17 23.82 20.23
N GLY A 539 -1.40 22.73 20.39
CA GLY A 539 -1.39 21.92 21.60
C GLY A 539 -0.57 22.52 22.76
N PRO A 540 -0.57 21.88 23.96
CA PRO A 540 0.17 22.40 25.12
C PRO A 540 1.67 22.58 24.85
N ALA A 541 2.31 21.62 24.19
CA ALA A 541 3.74 21.70 23.85
C ALA A 541 4.06 22.81 22.83
N ASP A 542 3.20 23.00 21.82
CA ASP A 542 3.35 24.10 20.85
C ASP A 542 3.23 25.47 21.53
N LYS A 543 2.25 25.63 22.43
CA LYS A 543 2.08 26.86 23.23
C LYS A 543 3.28 27.15 24.13
N ALA A 544 4.04 26.13 24.51
CA ALA A 544 5.30 26.23 25.23
C ALA A 544 6.53 26.39 24.30
N ASN A 545 6.32 26.67 23.00
CA ASN A 545 7.33 26.82 21.95
C ASN A 545 8.24 25.60 21.72
N LEU A 546 7.74 24.39 21.93
CA LEU A 546 8.44 23.19 21.53
C LEU A 546 8.34 22.97 20.01
N ALA A 547 9.38 22.41 19.43
CA ALA A 547 9.43 22.12 17.99
C ALA A 547 9.98 20.71 17.70
N PRO A 548 9.61 20.09 16.59
CA PRO A 548 10.23 18.86 16.12
C PRO A 548 11.75 19.05 15.91
N GLY A 549 12.54 18.01 16.27
CA GLY A 549 13.99 18.04 16.24
C GLY A 549 14.65 18.45 17.55
N ALA A 550 13.95 19.15 18.44
CA ALA A 550 14.47 19.45 19.78
C ALA A 550 14.58 18.16 20.61
N LYS A 551 15.60 18.09 21.47
CA LYS A 551 15.82 16.98 22.40
C LYS A 551 15.48 17.40 23.82
N ILE A 552 14.63 16.64 24.50
CA ILE A 552 14.34 16.79 25.92
C ILE A 552 15.54 16.22 26.70
N LEU A 553 16.22 17.03 27.47
CA LEU A 553 17.36 16.63 28.32
C LEU A 553 16.92 16.29 29.72
N ALA A 554 15.96 17.04 30.27
CA ALA A 554 15.43 16.82 31.62
C ALA A 554 13.95 17.21 31.73
N VAL A 555 13.26 16.60 32.69
CA VAL A 555 11.87 16.81 33.05
C VAL A 555 11.77 17.00 34.57
N ASN A 556 11.26 18.13 35.04
CA ASN A 556 11.15 18.50 36.47
C ASN A 556 12.46 18.24 37.23
N GLY A 557 13.62 18.59 36.63
CA GLY A 557 14.94 18.41 37.23
C GLY A 557 15.53 16.99 37.12
N ASN A 558 14.80 16.01 36.62
CA ASN A 558 15.29 14.65 36.39
C ASN A 558 15.78 14.49 34.93
N ILE A 559 16.83 13.70 34.70
CA ILE A 559 17.26 13.33 33.33
C ILE A 559 16.08 12.70 32.60
N PHE A 560 15.93 13.04 31.31
CA PHE A 560 14.84 12.51 30.49
C PHE A 560 14.84 10.98 30.46
N SER A 561 13.66 10.44 30.67
CA SER A 561 13.24 9.09 30.29
C SER A 561 11.76 9.11 29.97
N ALA A 562 11.27 8.12 29.24
CA ALA A 562 9.82 7.99 28.99
C ALA A 562 9.01 7.96 30.30
N ASP A 563 9.51 7.27 31.31
CA ASP A 563 8.88 7.18 32.64
C ASP A 563 8.91 8.51 33.40
N ALA A 564 10.03 9.27 33.31
CA ALA A 564 10.10 10.60 33.94
C ALA A 564 9.06 11.55 33.35
N LEU A 565 8.88 11.57 32.02
CA LEU A 565 7.89 12.42 31.36
C LEU A 565 6.45 11.97 31.69
N LYS A 566 6.14 10.68 31.66
CA LYS A 566 4.83 10.15 32.06
C LYS A 566 4.52 10.45 33.53
N THR A 567 5.53 10.34 34.41
CA THR A 567 5.37 10.65 35.83
C THR A 567 5.06 12.14 36.02
N ALA A 568 5.77 13.03 35.35
CA ALA A 568 5.50 14.47 35.40
C ALA A 568 4.06 14.80 34.93
N ILE A 569 3.57 14.14 33.84
CA ILE A 569 2.20 14.29 33.36
C ILE A 569 1.18 13.82 34.42
N ARG A 570 1.44 12.71 35.11
CA ARG A 570 0.54 12.22 36.18
C ARG A 570 0.54 13.13 37.40
N GLU A 571 1.71 13.58 37.82
CA GLU A 571 1.86 14.46 38.99
C GLU A 571 1.28 15.85 38.77
N ALA A 572 1.34 16.38 37.53
CA ALA A 572 0.72 17.65 37.19
C ALA A 572 -0.83 17.62 37.17
N LYS A 573 -1.44 16.42 37.29
CA LYS A 573 -2.90 16.31 37.22
C LYS A 573 -3.59 17.00 38.40
N GLY A 574 -4.31 18.07 38.09
CA GLY A 574 -5.06 18.88 39.07
C GLY A 574 -4.21 19.86 39.86
N GLU A 575 -2.90 19.94 39.59
CA GLU A 575 -1.98 20.91 40.16
C GLU A 575 -1.99 22.21 39.32
N THR A 576 -1.26 23.25 39.78
CA THR A 576 -1.15 24.54 39.09
C THR A 576 0.24 24.76 38.47
N GLU A 577 1.22 24.00 38.90
CA GLU A 577 2.62 24.15 38.43
C GLU A 577 2.78 23.46 37.08
N PRO A 578 3.42 24.12 36.08
CA PRO A 578 3.66 23.56 34.78
C PRO A 578 4.70 22.44 34.83
N ILE A 579 4.75 21.63 33.79
CA ILE A 579 5.82 20.64 33.59
C ILE A 579 7.06 21.36 33.06
N HIS A 580 8.14 21.38 33.82
CA HIS A 580 9.40 22.05 33.46
C HIS A 580 10.30 21.15 32.61
N LEU A 581 10.68 21.62 31.42
CA LEU A 581 11.58 20.89 30.51
C LEU A 581 12.89 21.65 30.31
N ILE A 582 13.99 20.93 30.22
CA ILE A 582 15.26 21.43 29.67
C ILE A 582 15.42 20.80 28.29
N LEU A 583 15.62 21.65 27.30
CA LEU A 583 15.67 21.29 25.89
C LEU A 583 17.02 21.60 25.28
N GLN A 584 17.44 20.80 24.32
CA GLN A 584 18.53 21.09 23.39
C GLN A 584 17.98 21.22 21.98
N SER A 585 18.22 22.34 21.33
CA SER A 585 17.94 22.55 19.90
C SER A 585 19.24 23.01 19.24
N ASP A 586 19.75 22.21 18.31
CA ASP A 586 21.08 22.38 17.72
C ASP A 586 22.18 22.48 18.81
N THR A 587 22.82 23.63 18.94
CA THR A 587 23.86 23.91 19.94
C THR A 587 23.37 24.71 21.16
N PHE A 588 22.06 25.01 21.21
CA PHE A 588 21.47 25.83 22.26
C PHE A 588 20.75 24.97 23.29
N VAL A 589 20.82 25.39 24.54
CA VAL A 589 20.01 24.83 25.65
C VAL A 589 19.02 25.90 26.11
N SER A 590 17.79 25.49 26.28
CA SER A 590 16.71 26.35 26.73
C SER A 590 15.82 25.63 27.74
N THR A 591 14.92 26.35 28.38
CA THR A 591 13.85 25.80 29.24
C THR A 591 12.50 26.08 28.61
N ALA A 592 11.53 25.20 28.89
CA ALA A 592 10.14 25.38 28.51
C ALA A 592 9.24 24.90 29.65
N ASP A 593 8.14 25.62 29.86
CA ASP A 593 7.11 25.32 30.84
C ASP A 593 5.84 24.92 30.11
N VAL A 594 5.48 23.64 30.21
CA VAL A 594 4.30 23.11 29.54
C VAL A 594 3.12 23.13 30.50
N ASP A 595 2.16 24.05 30.25
CA ASP A 595 0.93 24.21 31.01
C ASP A 595 -0.08 23.13 30.62
N TYR A 596 -0.10 22.01 31.38
CA TYR A 596 -0.99 20.88 31.14
C TYR A 596 -1.30 20.12 32.45
N HIS A 597 -2.58 19.94 32.77
CA HIS A 597 -3.03 19.45 34.07
C HIS A 597 -4.12 18.37 34.02
N ASP A 598 -4.35 17.74 32.85
CA ASP A 598 -5.40 16.71 32.69
C ASP A 598 -4.90 15.26 32.88
N GLY A 599 -3.58 15.07 33.12
CA GLY A 599 -2.99 13.75 33.29
C GLY A 599 -2.78 13.00 31.96
N GLU A 600 -2.45 11.70 32.04
CA GLU A 600 -2.30 10.87 30.84
C GLU A 600 -3.65 10.63 30.16
N ARG A 601 -3.65 10.59 28.81
CA ARG A 601 -4.85 10.38 27.99
C ARG A 601 -4.57 9.39 26.89
N TYR A 602 -5.39 8.32 26.84
CA TYR A 602 -5.32 7.26 25.84
C TYR A 602 -6.70 6.98 25.26
N PRO A 603 -6.85 6.84 23.92
CA PRO A 603 -8.14 6.65 23.29
C PRO A 603 -8.65 5.20 23.48
N VAL A 604 -9.94 5.09 23.75
CA VAL A 604 -10.68 3.83 23.78
C VAL A 604 -12.08 4.02 23.21
N LEU A 605 -12.68 2.98 22.65
CA LEU A 605 -14.09 2.95 22.29
C LEU A 605 -14.91 2.37 23.44
N GLU A 606 -15.80 3.16 23.99
CA GLU A 606 -16.74 2.74 25.02
C GLU A 606 -18.08 2.36 24.40
N ARG A 607 -18.62 1.19 24.79
CA ARG A 607 -19.92 0.74 24.32
C ARG A 607 -21.03 1.65 24.86
N VAL A 608 -21.95 2.07 23.99
CA VAL A 608 -23.13 2.83 24.37
C VAL A 608 -24.30 1.87 24.56
N GLU A 609 -24.66 1.60 25.80
CA GLU A 609 -25.72 0.68 26.13
C GLU A 609 -27.08 1.10 25.54
N GLY A 610 -27.87 0.10 25.11
CA GLY A 610 -29.19 0.32 24.51
C GLY A 610 -29.17 0.74 23.03
N THR A 611 -28.00 0.88 22.41
CA THR A 611 -27.87 1.16 20.96
C THR A 611 -27.52 -0.13 20.18
N PRO A 612 -27.83 -0.23 18.86
CA PRO A 612 -27.34 -1.32 18.04
C PRO A 612 -25.82 -1.41 18.06
N ALA A 613 -25.26 -2.63 18.02
CA ALA A 613 -23.81 -2.88 18.04
C ALA A 613 -23.29 -3.14 16.61
N TYR A 614 -23.43 -2.19 15.69
CA TYR A 614 -23.08 -2.43 14.28
C TYR A 614 -21.57 -2.68 14.11
N LEU A 615 -20.67 -2.13 14.93
CA LEU A 615 -19.24 -2.47 14.86
C LEU A 615 -18.98 -3.95 15.09
N ASP A 616 -19.73 -4.59 15.99
CA ASP A 616 -19.59 -6.02 16.27
C ASP A 616 -20.17 -6.85 15.10
N GLU A 617 -21.25 -6.41 14.48
CA GLU A 617 -21.84 -7.08 13.29
C GLU A 617 -20.94 -6.93 12.05
N ILE A 618 -20.29 -5.77 11.86
CA ILE A 618 -19.36 -5.50 10.75
C ILE A 618 -18.18 -6.47 10.79
N THR A 619 -17.65 -6.73 11.96
CA THR A 619 -16.44 -7.55 12.17
C THR A 619 -16.73 -9.04 12.40
N LYS A 620 -18.01 -9.43 12.36
CA LYS A 620 -18.42 -10.83 12.49
C LYS A 620 -18.10 -11.60 11.20
N PRO A 621 -17.49 -12.79 11.28
CA PRO A 621 -17.22 -13.61 10.11
C PRO A 621 -18.47 -13.88 9.26
N LEU A 622 -18.36 -13.80 7.95
CA LEU A 622 -19.38 -14.18 6.97
C LEU A 622 -19.35 -15.68 6.67
N THR A 623 -18.21 -16.30 6.89
CA THR A 623 -17.97 -17.74 6.65
C THR A 623 -17.74 -18.48 7.98
N THR A 624 -17.70 -19.79 7.95
CA THR A 624 -17.32 -20.59 9.12
C THR A 624 -15.80 -20.58 9.25
N PRO A 625 -15.23 -20.00 10.32
CA PRO A 625 -13.79 -19.93 10.47
C PRO A 625 -13.15 -21.32 10.64
N GLU A 626 -12.05 -21.54 9.93
CA GLU A 626 -11.12 -22.62 10.22
C GLU A 626 -10.45 -22.35 11.56
N LYS A 627 -10.33 -23.37 12.40
CA LYS A 627 -9.61 -23.26 13.68
C LYS A 627 -8.19 -23.74 13.49
N ALA A 628 -7.24 -23.01 14.05
CA ALA A 628 -5.87 -23.47 14.13
C ALA A 628 -5.80 -24.88 14.75
N PRO A 629 -4.93 -25.76 14.25
CA PRO A 629 -4.63 -27.03 14.93
C PRO A 629 -4.19 -26.73 16.37
N ALA A 630 -4.72 -27.50 17.33
CA ALA A 630 -4.28 -27.37 18.71
C ALA A 630 -2.76 -27.57 18.78
N GLU A 631 -2.03 -26.60 19.31
CA GLU A 631 -0.59 -26.75 19.55
C GLU A 631 -0.36 -27.99 20.41
N LYS A 632 0.38 -28.96 19.87
CA LYS A 632 0.89 -30.04 20.69
C LYS A 632 1.87 -29.40 21.69
N LYS A 633 1.47 -29.34 22.97
CA LYS A 633 2.42 -28.98 24.01
C LYS A 633 3.62 -29.91 23.85
N ALA A 634 4.78 -29.31 23.60
CA ALA A 634 6.03 -30.04 23.65
C ALA A 634 6.15 -30.60 25.08
N GLU A 635 6.15 -31.94 25.19
CA GLU A 635 6.42 -32.66 26.41
C GLU A 635 7.88 -32.49 26.86
#